data_86baacf8ad309becb1898d69f89df969
#
_entry.id   86baacf8ad309becb1898d69f89df969
#
_cell.length_a   1.000
_cell.length_b   1.000
_cell.length_c   1.000
_cell.angle_alpha   90.00
_cell.angle_beta   90.00
_cell.angle_gamma   90.00
#
_symmetry.space_group_name_H-M   'P 1'
#
loop_
_entity.id
_entity.type
_entity.pdbx_description
1 polymer ?
#
loop_
_entity_poly.entity_id
_entity_poly.type
_entity_poly.pdbx_seq_one_letter_code
_entity_poly.pdbx_strand_id
1 'polypeptide(L)'
;MTYLRAQGWDIDLKAHRRRGGHVLGICGGYQMLGNVIDDPEGIEGVIGKTEGLGMLNVNTIMYPKKQLDQVNAMHPPTQQKFTGYEIHIGQTEGADTLRPFAQLNGRNEGAISVDG
;
A
#
# COMPACT_ATOMS: atom_id res chain seq x y z
N MET A 1 -9.15 -2.68 8.45
CA MET A 1 -10.31 -2.29 7.61
C MET A 1 -11.62 -2.16 8.38
N THR A 2 -11.94 -3.08 9.29
CA THR A 2 -13.19 -3.02 10.06
C THR A 2 -13.35 -1.72 10.84
N TYR A 3 -12.34 -1.31 11.58
CA TYR A 3 -12.35 -0.06 12.35
C TYR A 3 -12.51 1.17 11.42
N LEU A 4 -11.74 1.21 10.34
CA LEU A 4 -11.78 2.32 9.38
C LEU A 4 -13.18 2.49 8.78
N ARG A 5 -13.83 1.39 8.40
CA ARG A 5 -15.21 1.40 7.89
C ARG A 5 -16.23 1.76 8.96
N ALA A 6 -16.05 1.28 10.19
CA ALA A 6 -16.95 1.62 11.29
C ALA A 6 -16.93 3.11 11.63
N GLN A 7 -15.79 3.79 11.40
CA GLN A 7 -15.66 5.23 11.58
C GLN A 7 -16.11 6.05 10.36
N GLY A 8 -16.45 5.40 9.24
CA GLY A 8 -16.85 6.09 8.01
C GLY A 8 -15.69 6.71 7.24
N TRP A 9 -14.45 6.41 7.59
CA TRP A 9 -13.27 6.99 6.94
C TRP A 9 -13.09 6.53 5.50
N ASP A 10 -13.58 5.34 5.17
CA ASP A 10 -13.60 4.86 3.78
C ASP A 10 -14.44 5.78 2.88
N ILE A 11 -15.55 6.28 3.39
CA ILE A 11 -16.42 7.23 2.68
C ILE A 11 -15.71 8.57 2.51
N ASP A 12 -15.09 9.07 3.58
CA ASP A 12 -14.36 10.35 3.57
C ASP A 12 -13.17 10.31 2.61
N LEU A 13 -12.38 9.23 2.62
CA LEU A 13 -11.24 9.05 1.71
C LEU A 13 -11.69 9.01 0.25
N LYS A 14 -12.76 8.27 -0.05
CA LYS A 14 -13.32 8.22 -1.40
C LYS A 14 -13.84 9.59 -1.87
N ALA A 15 -14.50 10.33 -0.98
CA ALA A 15 -14.95 11.68 -1.27
C ALA A 15 -13.77 12.63 -1.53
N HIS A 16 -12.70 12.52 -0.74
CA HIS A 16 -11.48 13.29 -0.93
C HIS A 16 -10.86 13.03 -2.30
N ARG A 17 -10.76 11.77 -2.72
CA ARG A 17 -10.26 11.40 -4.05
C ARG A 17 -11.14 11.92 -5.18
N ARG A 18 -12.46 11.83 -5.04
CA ARG A 18 -13.39 12.38 -6.06
C ARG A 18 -13.21 13.89 -6.27
N ARG A 19 -12.76 14.60 -5.26
CA ARG A 19 -12.46 16.05 -5.36
C ARG A 19 -11.03 16.33 -5.86
N GLY A 20 -10.30 15.30 -6.30
CA GLY A 20 -8.94 15.44 -6.81
C GLY A 20 -7.86 15.48 -5.73
N GLY A 21 -8.19 15.16 -4.48
CA GLY A 21 -7.23 15.09 -3.39
C GLY A 21 -6.30 13.88 -3.50
N HIS A 22 -5.07 14.03 -3.01
CA HIS A 22 -4.11 12.93 -2.94
C HIS A 22 -4.27 12.13 -1.66
N VAL A 23 -4.02 10.82 -1.74
CA VAL A 23 -3.98 9.91 -0.59
C VAL A 23 -2.68 9.13 -0.64
N LEU A 24 -1.92 9.17 0.44
CA LEU A 24 -0.68 8.42 0.59
C LEU A 24 -0.86 7.34 1.66
N GLY A 25 -0.71 6.09 1.27
CA GLY A 25 -0.70 4.95 2.18
C GLY A 25 0.71 4.49 2.48
N ILE A 26 1.04 4.31 3.74
CA ILE A 26 2.34 3.84 4.20
C ILE A 26 2.13 2.56 4.99
N CYS A 27 2.96 1.54 4.73
CA CYS A 27 2.90 0.24 5.40
C CYS A 27 1.52 -0.43 5.25
N GLY A 28 0.83 -0.69 6.33
CA GLY A 28 -0.54 -1.21 6.32
C GLY A 28 -1.53 -0.30 5.58
N GLY A 29 -1.31 1.01 5.62
CA GLY A 29 -2.10 1.97 4.84
C GLY A 29 -1.98 1.75 3.34
N TYR A 30 -0.79 1.47 2.84
CA TYR A 30 -0.57 1.10 1.45
C TYR A 30 -1.37 -0.16 1.07
N GLN A 31 -1.31 -1.19 1.91
CA GLN A 31 -2.05 -2.43 1.69
C GLN A 31 -3.58 -2.18 1.66
N MET A 32 -4.07 -1.34 2.56
CA MET A 32 -5.50 -1.00 2.64
C MET A 32 -6.01 -0.21 1.43
N LEU A 33 -5.15 0.53 0.72
CA LEU A 33 -5.53 1.22 -0.52
C LEU A 33 -5.79 0.26 -1.67
N GLY A 34 -5.30 -0.97 -1.63
CA GLY A 34 -5.47 -1.98 -2.65
C GLY A 34 -6.88 -2.58 -2.71
N ASN A 35 -7.04 -3.59 -3.56
CA ASN A 35 -8.33 -4.28 -3.74
C ASN A 35 -8.57 -5.31 -2.65
N VAL A 36 -7.57 -6.15 -2.35
CA VAL A 36 -7.70 -7.28 -1.41
C VAL A 36 -6.44 -7.43 -0.58
N ILE A 37 -6.63 -7.72 0.70
CA ILE A 37 -5.58 -8.19 1.61
C ILE A 37 -5.92 -9.63 1.97
N ASP A 38 -5.07 -10.57 1.59
CA ASP A 38 -5.21 -11.98 1.90
C ASP A 38 -4.26 -12.36 3.04
N ASP A 39 -4.82 -12.79 4.15
CA ASP A 39 -4.06 -13.24 5.33
C ASP A 39 -4.37 -14.73 5.60
N PRO A 40 -3.77 -15.65 4.81
CA PRO A 40 -4.12 -17.06 4.88
C PRO A 40 -3.72 -17.72 6.21
N GLU A 41 -2.78 -17.14 6.94
CA GLU A 41 -2.30 -17.69 8.22
C GLU A 41 -2.77 -16.89 9.45
N GLY A 42 -3.53 -15.81 9.24
CA GLY A 42 -4.04 -14.99 10.34
C GLY A 42 -2.95 -14.20 11.08
N ILE A 43 -1.92 -13.73 10.37
CA ILE A 43 -0.76 -13.03 10.96
C ILE A 43 -1.18 -11.72 11.63
N GLU A 44 -2.10 -10.98 10.98
CA GLU A 44 -2.59 -9.68 11.44
C GLU A 44 -4.01 -9.74 12.00
N GLY A 45 -4.55 -10.93 12.21
CA GLY A 45 -5.88 -11.09 12.77
C GLY A 45 -6.62 -12.31 12.26
N VAL A 46 -7.84 -12.11 11.75
CA VAL A 46 -8.69 -13.20 11.26
C VAL A 46 -8.17 -13.74 9.94
N ILE A 47 -8.08 -15.08 9.84
CA ILE A 47 -7.70 -15.77 8.61
C ILE A 47 -8.67 -15.41 7.48
N GLY A 48 -8.13 -15.13 6.30
CA GLY A 48 -8.91 -14.95 5.09
C GLY A 48 -8.65 -13.62 4.38
N LYS A 49 -9.54 -13.30 3.44
CA LYS A 49 -9.43 -12.13 2.59
C LYS A 49 -10.26 -10.97 3.13
N THR A 50 -9.68 -9.78 3.07
CA THR A 50 -10.37 -8.53 3.42
C THR A 50 -10.34 -7.61 2.21
N GLU A 51 -11.49 -7.03 1.86
CA GLU A 51 -11.55 -6.02 0.81
C GLU A 51 -10.88 -4.73 1.28
N GLY A 52 -10.00 -4.19 0.42
CA GLY A 52 -9.40 -2.88 0.61
C GLY A 52 -10.29 -1.75 0.11
N LEU A 53 -9.71 -0.57 -0.01
CA LEU A 53 -10.41 0.64 -0.46
C LEU A 53 -10.56 0.71 -1.99
N GLY A 54 -9.83 -0.11 -2.74
CA GLY A 54 -9.89 -0.15 -4.19
C GLY A 54 -9.35 1.09 -4.89
N MET A 55 -8.47 1.85 -4.22
CA MET A 55 -7.84 3.05 -4.78
C MET A 55 -6.58 2.74 -5.57
N LEU A 56 -5.96 1.60 -5.29
CA LEU A 56 -4.82 1.06 -6.04
C LEU A 56 -5.20 -0.32 -6.59
N ASN A 57 -4.84 -0.58 -7.84
CA ASN A 57 -5.03 -1.89 -8.44
C ASN A 57 -3.88 -2.81 -8.04
N VAL A 58 -3.91 -3.22 -6.79
CA VAL A 58 -2.94 -4.15 -6.18
C VAL A 58 -3.66 -5.07 -5.21
N ASN A 59 -3.08 -6.26 -5.01
CA ASN A 59 -3.49 -7.21 -3.99
C ASN A 59 -2.28 -7.54 -3.11
N THR A 60 -2.51 -7.73 -1.83
CA THR A 60 -1.47 -8.09 -0.86
C THR A 60 -1.74 -9.45 -0.28
N ILE A 61 -0.71 -10.29 -0.20
CA ILE A 61 -0.73 -11.57 0.51
C ILE A 61 0.20 -11.45 1.71
N MET A 62 -0.33 -11.73 2.90
CA MET A 62 0.45 -11.67 4.14
C MET A 62 1.25 -12.96 4.32
N TYR A 63 2.53 -12.81 4.66
CA TYR A 63 3.44 -13.91 4.99
C TYR A 63 4.04 -13.69 6.38
N PRO A 64 4.43 -14.75 7.10
CA PRO A 64 5.00 -14.63 8.46
C PRO A 64 6.42 -14.06 8.50
N LYS A 65 7.00 -13.69 7.36
CA LYS A 65 8.36 -13.15 7.25
C LYS A 65 8.35 -11.63 7.25
N LYS A 66 8.97 -11.03 8.26
CA LYS A 66 9.17 -9.59 8.38
C LYS A 66 10.58 -9.21 7.94
N GLN A 67 10.69 -8.17 7.10
CA GLN A 67 11.96 -7.55 6.73
C GLN A 67 12.08 -6.17 7.39
N LEU A 68 13.29 -5.85 7.86
CA LEU A 68 13.64 -4.54 8.37
C LEU A 68 15.02 -4.15 7.82
N ASP A 69 15.05 -3.18 6.90
CA ASP A 69 16.27 -2.69 6.29
C ASP A 69 16.26 -1.17 6.23
N GLN A 70 17.43 -0.56 6.46
CA GLN A 70 17.64 0.85 6.13
C GLN A 70 17.90 0.95 4.62
N VAL A 71 17.21 1.84 3.94
CA VAL A 71 17.29 1.97 2.48
C VAL A 71 17.51 3.41 2.03
N ASN A 72 18.21 3.54 0.91
CA ASN A 72 18.26 4.77 0.13
C ASN A 72 17.25 4.66 -1.00
N ALA A 73 16.40 5.64 -1.14
CA ALA A 73 15.28 5.61 -2.05
C ALA A 73 15.21 6.85 -2.93
N MET A 74 14.52 6.72 -4.04
CA MET A 74 14.21 7.81 -4.95
C MET A 74 12.76 7.68 -5.41
N HIS A 75 12.04 8.80 -5.41
CA HIS A 75 10.67 8.86 -5.94
C HIS A 75 10.73 9.16 -7.44
N PRO A 76 10.43 8.18 -8.35
CA PRO A 76 10.65 8.34 -9.77
C PRO A 76 9.95 9.54 -10.40
N PRO A 77 8.66 9.85 -10.10
CA PRO A 77 7.99 10.98 -10.73
C PRO A 77 8.66 12.33 -10.49
N THR A 78 9.26 12.54 -9.33
CA THR A 78 9.91 13.81 -8.95
C THR A 78 11.42 13.76 -8.92
N GLN A 79 12.00 12.54 -9.01
CA GLN A 79 13.43 12.26 -8.85
C GLN A 79 14.01 12.71 -7.50
N GLN A 80 13.16 12.91 -6.51
CA GLN A 80 13.59 13.25 -5.15
C GLN A 80 14.19 12.02 -4.47
N LYS A 81 15.34 12.22 -3.83
CA LYS A 81 16.03 11.20 -3.05
C LYS A 81 15.63 11.30 -1.59
N PHE A 82 15.48 10.17 -0.93
CA PHE A 82 15.20 10.09 0.50
C PHE A 82 15.81 8.84 1.11
N THR A 83 15.92 8.83 2.43
CA THR A 83 16.35 7.65 3.19
C THR A 83 15.24 7.25 4.15
N GLY A 84 15.20 5.98 4.49
CA GLY A 84 14.21 5.48 5.43
C GLY A 84 14.47 4.04 5.80
N TYR A 85 13.49 3.46 6.47
CA TYR A 85 13.49 2.04 6.80
C TYR A 85 12.43 1.34 5.97
N GLU A 86 12.76 0.18 5.43
CA GLU A 86 11.82 -0.74 4.82
C GLU A 86 11.41 -1.76 5.87
N ILE A 87 10.15 -1.71 6.31
CA ILE A 87 9.58 -2.65 7.27
C ILE A 87 8.23 -3.07 6.71
N HIS A 88 8.09 -4.35 6.35
CA HIS A 88 6.80 -4.84 5.91
C HIS A 88 6.63 -6.34 6.16
N ILE A 89 5.38 -6.75 6.28
CA ILE A 89 4.92 -8.13 6.26
C ILE A 89 4.04 -8.27 5.03
N GLY A 90 4.27 -9.31 4.23
CA GLY A 90 3.49 -9.57 3.04
C GLY A 90 4.11 -9.07 1.75
N GLN A 91 3.48 -9.45 0.65
CA GLN A 91 3.89 -9.11 -0.70
C GLN A 91 2.69 -8.52 -1.45
N THR A 92 2.92 -7.39 -2.13
CA THR A 92 1.90 -6.69 -2.89
C THR A 92 2.21 -6.77 -4.38
N GLU A 93 1.22 -7.15 -5.18
CA GLU A 93 1.31 -7.30 -6.63
C GLU A 93 0.08 -6.69 -7.31
N GLY A 94 0.23 -6.29 -8.56
CA GLY A 94 -0.87 -5.79 -9.38
C GLY A 94 -0.42 -4.78 -10.42
N ALA A 95 -1.35 -4.32 -11.25
CA ALA A 95 -1.07 -3.43 -12.36
C ALA A 95 -0.43 -2.11 -11.93
N ASP A 96 -0.83 -1.56 -10.79
CA ASP A 96 -0.33 -0.26 -10.34
C ASP A 96 1.11 -0.32 -9.83
N THR A 97 1.66 -1.51 -9.54
CA THR A 97 3.09 -1.66 -9.23
C THR A 97 4.01 -1.35 -10.41
N LEU A 98 3.48 -1.30 -11.63
CA LEU A 98 4.21 -0.84 -12.82
C LEU A 98 4.51 0.68 -12.77
N ARG A 99 3.85 1.41 -11.89
CA ARG A 99 4.14 2.80 -11.58
C ARG A 99 4.63 2.91 -10.13
N PRO A 100 5.91 2.59 -9.88
CA PRO A 100 6.42 2.51 -8.52
C PRO A 100 6.43 3.89 -7.84
N PHE A 101 6.12 3.91 -6.55
CA PHE A 101 6.26 5.11 -5.73
C PHE A 101 7.73 5.43 -5.46
N ALA A 102 8.55 4.40 -5.27
CA ALA A 102 9.96 4.54 -4.94
C ALA A 102 10.84 3.51 -5.66
N GLN A 103 12.11 3.84 -5.80
CA GLN A 103 13.16 2.88 -6.14
C GLN A 103 14.09 2.76 -4.94
N LEU A 104 14.22 1.54 -4.43
CA LEU A 104 15.05 1.19 -3.27
C LEU A 104 16.24 0.39 -3.76
N ASN A 105 17.45 0.98 -3.76
CA ASN A 105 18.67 0.29 -4.23
C ASN A 105 18.50 -0.33 -5.64
N GLY A 106 17.84 0.39 -6.56
CA GLY A 106 17.57 -0.08 -7.93
C GLY A 106 16.37 -1.01 -8.08
N ARG A 107 15.69 -1.35 -7.01
CA ARG A 107 14.48 -2.16 -6.97
C ARG A 107 13.23 -1.25 -6.88
N ASN A 108 12.20 -1.56 -7.67
CA ASN A 108 10.93 -0.83 -7.61
C ASN A 108 10.13 -1.22 -6.34
N GLU A 109 9.50 -0.24 -5.70
CA GLU A 109 8.68 -0.43 -4.52
C GLU A 109 7.46 0.48 -4.51
N GLY A 110 6.36 -0.05 -3.97
CA GLY A 110 5.11 0.70 -3.89
C GLY A 110 4.38 0.79 -5.23
N ALA A 111 3.33 1.58 -5.24
CA ALA A 111 2.48 1.76 -6.40
C ALA A 111 1.89 3.17 -6.44
N ILE A 112 1.64 3.65 -7.65
CA ILE A 112 0.91 4.91 -7.91
C ILE A 112 -0.28 4.57 -8.79
N SER A 113 -1.46 5.06 -8.45
CA SER A 113 -2.67 4.86 -9.25
C SER A 113 -2.57 5.56 -10.61
N VAL A 114 -3.42 5.15 -11.57
CA VAL A 114 -3.43 5.70 -12.94
C VAL A 114 -3.61 7.22 -12.94
N ASP A 115 -4.39 7.74 -12.02
CA ASP A 115 -4.70 9.16 -11.90
C ASP A 115 -3.83 9.91 -10.86
N GLY A 116 -2.79 9.26 -10.39
CA GLY A 116 -1.80 9.86 -9.48
C GLY A 116 -2.11 9.75 -8.00
#